data_1b41b036ebdd20c549c699fde3cdc83f
#
_entry.id   1b41b036ebdd20c549c699fde3cdc83f
#
_cell.length_a   1.000
_cell.length_b   1.000
_cell.length_c   1.000
_cell.angle_alpha   90.00
_cell.angle_beta   90.00
_cell.angle_gamma   90.00
#
_symmetry.space_group_name_H-M   'P 1'
#
loop_
_entity.id
_entity.type
_entity.pdbx_description
1 polymer ?
#
loop_
_entity_poly.entity_id
_entity_poly.type
_entity_poly.pdbx_seq_one_letter_code
_entity_poly.pdbx_strand_id
1 'polypeptide(L)'
;KFLLKMKSIKKTINNENVVFDYSGGVFLQNLKTLIFSDLHLGKSLSLIKNGNFIPSFDIDETLINLKKIVIRYNPNKVIFLGDSFHENKSIQEINNNYLNFLNDILKDFEVIWIEGNHDFNLFVKEKITGRFKNAYQLENFNFVHIKNNHPSEKKFEFSGHFHPKVKLRFNRINYSYKCFVLTNNFVFYPLLVLILVV
;
A
#
# COMPACT_ATOMS: atom_id res chain seq x y z
N LYS A 1 -1.82 25.46 -18.24
CA LYS A 1 -1.81 24.00 -18.06
C LYS A 1 -0.39 23.55 -17.73
N PHE A 2 0.06 23.72 -16.48
CA PHE A 2 1.26 23.07 -15.97
C PHE A 2 0.83 21.70 -15.41
N LEU A 3 0.80 20.68 -16.25
CA LEU A 3 0.76 19.30 -15.82
C LEU A 3 2.15 18.97 -15.26
N LEU A 4 2.27 18.94 -13.93
CA LEU A 4 3.44 18.42 -13.24
C LEU A 4 3.72 16.99 -13.75
N LYS A 5 4.76 16.87 -14.58
CA LYS A 5 5.20 15.62 -15.21
C LYS A 5 5.98 14.71 -14.24
N MET A 6 6.09 15.07 -12.96
CA MET A 6 6.81 14.28 -11.96
C MET A 6 5.88 13.16 -11.44
N LYS A 7 6.12 11.96 -11.94
CA LYS A 7 5.38 10.76 -11.51
C LYS A 7 6.00 10.09 -10.27
N SER A 8 7.19 10.51 -9.84
CA SER A 8 7.92 9.92 -8.71
C SER A 8 9.01 10.85 -8.18
N ILE A 9 9.41 10.62 -6.94
CA ILE A 9 10.56 11.27 -6.28
C ILE A 9 11.58 10.17 -5.98
N LYS A 10 12.87 10.43 -6.23
CA LYS A 10 13.97 9.51 -5.92
C LYS A 10 14.78 10.01 -4.74
N LYS A 11 15.16 9.11 -3.84
CA LYS A 11 16.04 9.35 -2.69
C LYS A 11 16.97 8.16 -2.51
N THR A 12 18.19 8.41 -2.03
CA THR A 12 19.10 7.34 -1.60
C THR A 12 18.96 7.17 -0.09
N ILE A 13 18.66 5.94 0.36
CA ILE A 13 18.49 5.57 1.77
C ILE A 13 19.28 4.29 2.01
N ASN A 14 20.23 4.29 2.94
CA ASN A 14 21.10 3.15 3.25
C ASN A 14 21.74 2.51 1.99
N ASN A 15 22.25 3.34 1.08
CA ASN A 15 22.84 2.94 -0.22
C ASN A 15 21.84 2.31 -1.21
N GLU A 16 20.55 2.34 -0.93
CA GLU A 16 19.49 1.91 -1.83
C GLU A 16 18.86 3.10 -2.55
N ASN A 17 18.61 2.98 -3.85
CA ASN A 17 17.86 3.96 -4.63
C ASN A 17 16.37 3.73 -4.47
N VAL A 18 15.74 4.56 -3.66
CA VAL A 18 14.32 4.47 -3.31
C VAL A 18 13.49 5.41 -4.18
N VAL A 19 12.51 4.87 -4.88
CA VAL A 19 11.57 5.62 -5.74
C VAL A 19 10.22 5.68 -5.06
N PHE A 20 9.78 6.87 -4.67
CA PHE A 20 8.44 7.14 -4.15
C PHE A 20 7.53 7.49 -5.33
N ASP A 21 6.59 6.61 -5.68
CA ASP A 21 5.65 6.83 -6.79
C ASP A 21 4.42 7.59 -6.28
N TYR A 22 3.91 8.53 -7.08
CA TYR A 22 2.70 9.30 -6.73
C TYR A 22 1.46 8.42 -6.53
N SER A 23 1.46 7.21 -7.07
CA SER A 23 0.39 6.22 -6.90
C SER A 23 0.37 5.57 -5.50
N GLY A 24 1.33 5.87 -4.62
CA GLY A 24 1.44 5.32 -3.28
C GLY A 24 2.36 4.10 -3.16
N GLY A 25 2.94 3.61 -4.26
CA GLY A 25 3.96 2.57 -4.22
C GLY A 25 5.37 3.11 -3.95
N VAL A 26 6.23 2.31 -3.34
CA VAL A 26 7.67 2.60 -3.20
C VAL A 26 8.46 1.48 -3.81
N PHE A 27 9.45 1.81 -4.65
CA PHE A 27 10.29 0.83 -5.31
C PHE A 27 11.76 0.96 -4.88
N LEU A 28 12.32 -0.12 -4.34
CA LEU A 28 13.73 -0.28 -4.01
C LEU A 28 14.42 -0.82 -5.26
N GLN A 29 15.19 0.03 -5.95
CA GLN A 29 15.70 -0.27 -7.30
C GLN A 29 16.72 -1.40 -7.31
N ASN A 30 17.72 -1.37 -6.39
CA ASN A 30 18.78 -2.37 -6.34
C ASN A 30 18.25 -3.73 -5.85
N LEU A 31 17.30 -3.70 -4.89
CA LEU A 31 16.66 -4.89 -4.33
C LEU A 31 15.48 -5.38 -5.19
N LYS A 32 15.13 -4.67 -6.28
CA LYS A 32 13.97 -4.97 -7.14
C LYS A 32 12.71 -5.30 -6.35
N THR A 33 12.46 -4.54 -5.28
CA THR A 33 11.36 -4.77 -4.34
C THR A 33 10.37 -3.62 -4.42
N LEU A 34 9.10 -3.95 -4.67
CA LEU A 34 8.00 -3.00 -4.71
C LEU A 34 7.18 -3.12 -3.43
N ILE A 35 6.84 -1.99 -2.82
CA ILE A 35 6.20 -1.93 -1.51
C ILE A 35 4.91 -1.14 -1.62
N PHE A 36 3.84 -1.69 -1.06
CA PHE A 36 2.53 -1.06 -0.91
C PHE A 36 2.07 -1.11 0.54
N SER A 37 1.10 -0.27 0.89
CA SER A 37 0.46 -0.28 2.21
C SER A 37 -1.02 0.07 2.09
N ASP A 38 -1.80 -0.45 3.04
CA ASP A 38 -3.17 0.00 3.30
C ASP A 38 -4.04 -0.01 2.03
N LEU A 39 -4.12 -1.15 1.34
CA LEU A 39 -4.96 -1.32 0.15
C LEU A 39 -6.45 -1.20 0.50
N HIS A 40 -6.84 -1.66 1.69
CA HIS A 40 -8.22 -1.71 2.18
C HIS A 40 -9.21 -2.22 1.14
N LEU A 41 -8.88 -3.31 0.45
CA LEU A 41 -9.78 -3.93 -0.51
C LEU A 41 -11.13 -4.27 0.14
N GLY A 42 -12.22 -3.89 -0.52
CA GLY A 42 -13.57 -4.09 -0.01
C GLY A 42 -14.08 -3.00 0.94
N LYS A 43 -13.42 -1.86 1.04
CA LYS A 43 -13.87 -0.74 1.88
C LYS A 43 -15.26 -0.22 1.49
N SER A 44 -15.54 -0.11 0.20
CA SER A 44 -16.86 0.30 -0.30
C SER A 44 -17.96 -0.69 0.10
N LEU A 45 -17.67 -2.00 0.09
CA LEU A 45 -18.63 -3.03 0.47
C LEU A 45 -19.09 -2.85 1.93
N SER A 46 -18.14 -2.58 2.84
CA SER A 46 -18.45 -2.29 4.24
C SER A 46 -19.29 -1.02 4.40
N LEU A 47 -18.96 0.04 3.67
CA LEU A 47 -19.70 1.31 3.72
C LEU A 47 -21.13 1.17 3.16
N ILE A 48 -21.33 0.43 2.07
CA ILE A 48 -22.64 0.15 1.48
C ILE A 48 -23.55 -0.57 2.48
N LYS A 49 -23.01 -1.58 3.20
CA LYS A 49 -23.74 -2.29 4.26
C LYS A 49 -24.20 -1.38 5.40
N ASN A 50 -23.41 -0.38 5.72
CA ASN A 50 -23.73 0.62 6.74
C ASN A 50 -24.66 1.72 6.22
N GLY A 51 -25.33 1.51 5.07
CA GLY A 51 -26.35 2.41 4.52
C GLY A 51 -25.80 3.59 3.71
N ASN A 52 -24.51 3.59 3.35
CA ASN A 52 -23.94 4.64 2.51
C ASN A 52 -24.12 4.28 1.02
N PHE A 53 -24.62 5.22 0.23
CA PHE A 53 -24.74 5.09 -1.23
C PHE A 53 -23.40 5.47 -1.88
N ILE A 54 -22.45 4.54 -1.95
CA ILE A 54 -21.14 4.73 -2.56
C ILE A 54 -20.97 3.72 -3.70
N PRO A 55 -20.47 4.14 -4.88
CA PRO A 55 -20.15 3.19 -5.94
C PRO A 55 -19.08 2.18 -5.50
N SER A 56 -19.24 0.90 -5.85
CA SER A 56 -18.36 -0.21 -5.46
C SER A 56 -17.15 -0.40 -6.39
N PHE A 57 -16.65 0.68 -7.00
CA PHE A 57 -15.54 0.61 -7.97
C PHE A 57 -14.14 0.63 -7.34
N ASP A 58 -14.03 0.74 -6.02
CA ASP A 58 -12.76 0.87 -5.31
C ASP A 58 -11.84 -0.35 -5.48
N ILE A 59 -12.40 -1.58 -5.54
CA ILE A 59 -11.62 -2.80 -5.73
C ILE A 59 -11.03 -2.82 -7.14
N ASP A 60 -11.85 -2.59 -8.17
CA ASP A 60 -11.42 -2.57 -9.56
C ASP A 60 -10.31 -1.53 -9.78
N GLU A 61 -10.53 -0.30 -9.33
CA GLU A 61 -9.55 0.79 -9.47
C GLU A 61 -8.24 0.47 -8.75
N THR A 62 -8.31 -0.08 -7.54
CA THR A 62 -7.14 -0.45 -6.75
C THR A 62 -6.34 -1.56 -7.44
N LEU A 63 -6.99 -2.62 -7.92
CA LEU A 63 -6.33 -3.73 -8.60
C LEU A 63 -5.75 -3.32 -9.97
N ILE A 64 -6.47 -2.50 -10.73
CA ILE A 64 -5.98 -1.96 -12.01
C ILE A 64 -4.74 -1.07 -11.77
N ASN A 65 -4.75 -0.23 -10.73
CA ASN A 65 -3.60 0.60 -10.39
C ASN A 65 -2.42 -0.24 -9.91
N LEU A 66 -2.65 -1.23 -9.04
CA LEU A 66 -1.64 -2.20 -8.61
C LEU A 66 -0.96 -2.85 -9.82
N LYS A 67 -1.76 -3.39 -10.77
CA LYS A 67 -1.26 -3.98 -12.01
C LYS A 67 -0.38 -3.03 -12.80
N LYS A 68 -0.81 -1.77 -13.00
CA LYS A 68 -0.04 -0.76 -13.73
C LYS A 68 1.32 -0.48 -13.09
N ILE A 69 1.37 -0.43 -11.74
CA ILE A 69 2.60 -0.15 -11.02
C ILE A 69 3.54 -1.35 -11.06
N VAL A 70 3.03 -2.56 -10.85
CA VAL A 70 3.80 -3.81 -10.95
C VAL A 70 4.42 -3.96 -12.35
N ILE A 71 3.65 -3.74 -13.41
CA ILE A 71 4.16 -3.76 -14.79
C ILE A 71 5.24 -2.69 -15.01
N ARG A 72 5.06 -1.48 -14.48
CA ARG A 72 6.01 -0.35 -14.63
C ARG A 72 7.36 -0.66 -14.02
N TYR A 73 7.39 -1.22 -12.81
CA TYR A 73 8.63 -1.43 -12.06
C TYR A 73 9.23 -2.82 -12.26
N ASN A 74 8.45 -3.79 -12.73
CA ASN A 74 8.86 -5.19 -12.94
C ASN A 74 9.72 -5.72 -11.78
N PRO A 75 9.18 -5.78 -10.55
CA PRO A 75 9.93 -6.17 -9.36
C PRO A 75 10.22 -7.67 -9.37
N ASN A 76 11.13 -8.13 -8.51
CA ASN A 76 11.27 -9.55 -8.17
C ASN A 76 10.40 -9.89 -6.94
N LYS A 77 10.16 -8.89 -6.07
CA LYS A 77 9.45 -9.05 -4.81
C LYS A 77 8.41 -7.93 -4.62
N VAL A 78 7.25 -8.30 -4.08
CA VAL A 78 6.20 -7.35 -3.68
C VAL A 78 5.93 -7.52 -2.18
N ILE A 79 5.94 -6.41 -1.44
CA ILE A 79 5.65 -6.37 0.01
C ILE A 79 4.43 -5.51 0.25
N PHE A 80 3.46 -6.04 0.98
CA PHE A 80 2.30 -5.30 1.47
C PHE A 80 2.46 -5.06 2.97
N LEU A 81 2.37 -3.81 3.43
CA LEU A 81 2.63 -3.40 4.82
C LEU A 81 1.39 -3.46 5.73
N GLY A 82 0.48 -4.39 5.47
CA GLY A 82 -0.74 -4.59 6.26
C GLY A 82 -1.94 -3.78 5.78
N ASP A 83 -3.08 -4.05 6.42
CA ASP A 83 -4.41 -3.51 6.09
C ASP A 83 -4.73 -3.62 4.60
N SER A 84 -4.37 -4.76 4.01
CA SER A 84 -4.60 -5.06 2.60
C SER A 84 -6.08 -5.29 2.32
N PHE A 85 -6.83 -5.77 3.32
CA PHE A 85 -8.27 -5.98 3.28
C PHE A 85 -8.96 -5.13 4.35
N HIS A 86 -10.20 -4.68 4.11
CA HIS A 86 -10.81 -3.68 4.98
C HIS A 86 -11.37 -4.25 6.29
N GLU A 87 -12.07 -5.39 6.25
CA GLU A 87 -12.67 -6.06 7.42
C GLU A 87 -12.86 -7.56 7.17
N ASN A 88 -12.85 -8.36 8.25
CA ASN A 88 -13.07 -9.80 8.18
C ASN A 88 -14.40 -10.20 7.51
N LYS A 89 -15.46 -9.42 7.69
CA LYS A 89 -16.79 -9.69 7.10
C LYS A 89 -16.87 -9.32 5.62
N SER A 90 -16.23 -8.22 5.21
CA SER A 90 -16.23 -7.78 3.81
C SER A 90 -15.37 -8.67 2.92
N ILE A 91 -14.37 -9.35 3.47
CA ILE A 91 -13.52 -10.29 2.73
C ILE A 91 -14.29 -11.51 2.22
N GLN A 92 -15.23 -12.03 3.00
CA GLN A 92 -16.09 -13.15 2.57
C GLN A 92 -16.99 -12.78 1.38
N GLU A 93 -17.21 -11.49 1.19
CA GLU A 93 -18.04 -10.92 0.12
C GLU A 93 -17.23 -10.46 -1.08
N ILE A 94 -15.91 -10.36 -0.95
CA ILE A 94 -15.04 -10.11 -2.11
C ILE A 94 -15.21 -11.31 -3.05
N ASN A 95 -15.76 -11.03 -4.23
CA ASN A 95 -15.97 -12.03 -5.26
C ASN A 95 -14.64 -12.73 -5.56
N ASN A 96 -14.67 -14.06 -5.68
CA ASN A 96 -13.51 -14.87 -6.04
C ASN A 96 -12.80 -14.34 -7.32
N ASN A 97 -13.52 -13.71 -8.24
CA ASN A 97 -12.93 -13.11 -9.44
C ASN A 97 -11.90 -12.02 -9.09
N TYR A 98 -12.11 -11.22 -8.05
CA TYR A 98 -11.14 -10.21 -7.60
C TYR A 98 -9.90 -10.85 -6.96
N LEU A 99 -10.08 -11.91 -6.18
CA LEU A 99 -8.96 -12.66 -5.60
C LEU A 99 -8.15 -13.37 -6.68
N ASN A 100 -8.81 -13.95 -7.67
CA ASN A 100 -8.14 -14.56 -8.83
C ASN A 100 -7.37 -13.50 -9.63
N PHE A 101 -7.96 -12.32 -9.87
CA PHE A 101 -7.29 -11.23 -10.56
C PHE A 101 -6.09 -10.70 -9.78
N LEU A 102 -6.19 -10.58 -8.44
CA LEU A 102 -5.07 -10.25 -7.58
C LEU A 102 -3.94 -11.29 -7.69
N ASN A 103 -4.29 -12.58 -7.63
CA ASN A 103 -3.33 -13.67 -7.80
C ASN A 103 -2.66 -13.63 -9.18
N ASP A 104 -3.42 -13.38 -10.24
CA ASP A 104 -2.86 -13.23 -11.60
C ASP A 104 -1.87 -12.07 -11.74
N ILE A 105 -2.10 -10.96 -11.02
CA ILE A 105 -1.16 -9.83 -10.95
C ILE A 105 0.15 -10.26 -10.25
N LEU A 106 0.05 -11.11 -9.23
CA LEU A 106 1.13 -11.39 -8.30
C LEU A 106 1.86 -12.72 -8.53
N LYS A 107 1.36 -13.60 -9.39
CA LYS A 107 1.83 -15.00 -9.56
C LYS A 107 3.33 -15.15 -9.89
N ASP A 108 3.91 -14.17 -10.57
CA ASP A 108 5.29 -14.23 -11.06
C ASP A 108 6.29 -13.59 -10.08
N PHE A 109 5.82 -13.15 -8.89
CA PHE A 109 6.63 -12.43 -7.92
C PHE A 109 6.70 -13.17 -6.57
N GLU A 110 7.79 -12.94 -5.84
CA GLU A 110 7.82 -13.29 -4.41
C GLU A 110 6.96 -12.28 -3.64
N VAL A 111 5.88 -12.76 -3.01
CA VAL A 111 4.92 -11.89 -2.32
C VAL A 111 5.00 -12.10 -0.80
N ILE A 112 5.14 -10.97 -0.08
CA ILE A 112 5.13 -10.92 1.39
C ILE A 112 3.96 -10.03 1.83
N TRP A 113 3.08 -10.58 2.65
CA TRP A 113 2.00 -9.87 3.31
C TRP A 113 2.36 -9.64 4.77
N ILE A 114 2.57 -8.37 5.16
CA ILE A 114 2.66 -8.01 6.58
C ILE A 114 1.23 -7.94 7.11
N GLU A 115 0.97 -8.54 8.26
CA GLU A 115 -0.35 -8.52 8.88
C GLU A 115 -0.64 -7.16 9.50
N GLY A 116 -1.76 -6.55 9.08
CA GLY A 116 -2.33 -5.35 9.70
C GLY A 116 -3.39 -5.71 10.73
N ASN A 117 -3.96 -4.71 11.38
CA ASN A 117 -5.01 -4.90 12.38
C ASN A 117 -6.37 -5.29 11.78
N HIS A 118 -6.54 -5.16 10.45
CA HIS A 118 -7.74 -5.57 9.70
C HIS A 118 -7.58 -6.93 8.98
N ASP A 119 -6.38 -7.49 8.88
CA ASP A 119 -6.05 -8.65 8.01
C ASP A 119 -6.21 -10.04 8.67
N PHE A 120 -6.83 -10.16 9.84
CA PHE A 120 -6.87 -11.40 10.65
C PHE A 120 -7.74 -12.53 10.10
N ASN A 121 -7.98 -12.65 8.79
CA ASN A 121 -8.84 -13.69 8.25
C ASN A 121 -8.08 -14.83 7.58
N LEU A 122 -8.16 -16.03 8.17
CA LEU A 122 -7.65 -17.29 7.62
C LEU A 122 -8.17 -17.59 6.21
N PHE A 123 -9.41 -17.25 5.93
CA PHE A 123 -10.07 -17.51 4.64
C PHE A 123 -9.35 -16.86 3.45
N VAL A 124 -8.80 -15.66 3.62
CA VAL A 124 -8.04 -14.98 2.56
C VAL A 124 -6.65 -15.59 2.40
N LYS A 125 -6.02 -15.96 3.53
CA LYS A 125 -4.67 -16.54 3.51
C LYS A 125 -4.59 -17.82 2.67
N GLU A 126 -5.67 -18.59 2.62
CA GLU A 126 -5.76 -19.81 1.81
C GLU A 126 -6.01 -19.55 0.32
N LYS A 127 -6.53 -18.37 -0.03
CA LYS A 127 -6.95 -18.02 -1.40
C LYS A 127 -5.99 -17.11 -2.16
N ILE A 128 -5.04 -16.49 -1.49
CA ILE A 128 -4.12 -15.56 -2.13
C ILE A 128 -2.67 -16.03 -2.08
N THR A 129 -1.97 -15.74 -3.16
CA THR A 129 -0.55 -16.05 -3.32
C THR A 129 0.31 -15.24 -2.36
N GLY A 130 1.32 -15.87 -1.73
CA GLY A 130 2.32 -15.19 -0.92
C GLY A 130 2.48 -15.76 0.49
N ARG A 131 3.37 -15.14 1.26
CA ARG A 131 3.67 -15.53 2.65
C ARG A 131 3.24 -14.42 3.61
N PHE A 132 2.52 -14.80 4.66
CA PHE A 132 2.08 -13.88 5.73
C PHE A 132 3.11 -13.81 6.85
N LYS A 133 3.37 -12.59 7.35
CA LYS A 133 4.34 -12.31 8.42
C LYS A 133 3.88 -11.13 9.26
N ASN A 134 4.23 -11.10 10.54
CA ASN A 134 4.00 -9.94 11.41
C ASN A 134 4.99 -8.80 11.12
N ALA A 135 6.20 -9.14 10.69
CA ALA A 135 7.23 -8.22 10.24
C ALA A 135 8.16 -8.93 9.24
N TYR A 136 8.83 -8.16 8.39
CA TYR A 136 9.79 -8.70 7.44
C TYR A 136 11.05 -7.84 7.44
N GLN A 137 12.20 -8.46 7.28
CA GLN A 137 13.49 -7.78 7.16
C GLN A 137 14.15 -8.16 5.85
N LEU A 138 14.69 -7.17 5.16
CA LEU A 138 15.46 -7.34 3.95
C LEU A 138 16.65 -6.36 4.00
N GLU A 139 17.87 -6.87 4.05
CA GLU A 139 19.09 -6.08 4.19
C GLU A 139 18.98 -5.06 5.35
N ASN A 140 19.18 -3.78 5.06
CA ASN A 140 19.13 -2.68 6.03
C ASN A 140 17.74 -2.08 6.20
N PHE A 141 16.67 -2.81 5.79
CA PHE A 141 15.29 -2.36 5.83
C PHE A 141 14.44 -3.27 6.70
N ASN A 142 13.52 -2.65 7.44
CA ASN A 142 12.51 -3.31 8.25
C ASN A 142 11.12 -2.93 7.72
N PHE A 143 10.23 -3.90 7.60
CA PHE A 143 8.88 -3.75 7.05
C PHE A 143 7.88 -4.18 8.12
N VAL A 144 7.01 -3.26 8.54
CA VAL A 144 6.02 -3.48 9.58
C VAL A 144 4.72 -2.78 9.22
N HIS A 145 3.59 -3.20 9.80
CA HIS A 145 2.35 -2.45 9.65
C HIS A 145 2.35 -1.21 10.53
N ILE A 146 2.54 -1.38 11.83
CA ILE A 146 2.61 -0.28 12.79
C ILE A 146 4.08 -0.05 13.17
N LYS A 147 4.50 1.22 13.14
CA LYS A 147 5.85 1.63 13.49
C LYS A 147 6.24 1.12 14.88
N ASN A 148 7.43 0.53 14.97
CA ASN A 148 8.01 0.11 16.26
C ASN A 148 8.41 1.32 17.11
N ASN A 149 8.06 1.29 18.40
CA ASN A 149 8.47 2.33 19.36
C ASN A 149 9.99 2.31 19.64
N HIS A 150 10.64 1.17 19.43
CA HIS A 150 12.08 0.97 19.60
C HIS A 150 12.66 0.37 18.31
N PRO A 151 12.75 1.16 17.22
CA PRO A 151 13.38 0.67 15.99
C PRO A 151 14.85 0.34 16.28
N SER A 152 15.38 -0.71 15.66
CA SER A 152 16.82 -0.94 15.74
C SER A 152 17.51 0.26 15.08
N GLU A 153 18.44 0.91 15.76
CA GLU A 153 19.13 2.11 15.31
C GLU A 153 19.84 1.96 13.94
N LYS A 154 20.00 0.72 13.49
CA LYS A 154 20.75 0.38 12.26
C LYS A 154 19.89 0.15 11.02
N LYS A 155 18.55 0.02 11.16
CA LYS A 155 17.67 -0.31 10.04
C LYS A 155 16.65 0.79 9.77
N PHE A 156 16.48 1.11 8.49
CA PHE A 156 15.41 2.02 8.06
C PHE A 156 14.08 1.28 8.02
N GLU A 157 13.01 1.86 8.57
CA GLU A 157 11.71 1.24 8.71
C GLU A 157 10.69 1.77 7.70
N PHE A 158 10.00 0.86 7.02
CA PHE A 158 8.82 1.15 6.21
C PHE A 158 7.58 0.71 6.97
N SER A 159 6.63 1.65 7.21
CA SER A 159 5.40 1.36 7.94
C SER A 159 4.15 1.97 7.30
N GLY A 160 3.01 1.28 7.44
CA GLY A 160 1.67 1.71 7.03
C GLY A 160 0.90 2.37 8.15
N HIS A 161 -0.40 2.07 8.25
CA HIS A 161 -1.35 2.38 9.31
C HIS A 161 -1.73 3.86 9.50
N PHE A 162 -0.79 4.79 9.51
CA PHE A 162 -1.03 6.19 9.90
C PHE A 162 -1.72 7.04 8.84
N HIS A 163 -1.77 6.63 7.60
CA HIS A 163 -2.42 7.32 6.46
C HIS A 163 -2.15 8.83 6.41
N PRO A 164 -0.89 9.28 6.40
CA PRO A 164 -0.58 10.70 6.52
C PRO A 164 -1.16 11.52 5.38
N LYS A 165 -1.60 12.74 5.73
CA LYS A 165 -2.12 13.73 4.78
C LYS A 165 -1.49 15.08 5.05
N VAL A 166 -1.14 15.79 3.98
CA VAL A 166 -0.74 17.19 4.02
C VAL A 166 -1.94 18.08 3.72
N LYS A 167 -2.13 19.13 4.50
CA LYS A 167 -3.13 20.17 4.23
C LYS A 167 -2.42 21.40 3.63
N LEU A 168 -2.85 21.82 2.45
CA LEU A 168 -2.34 22.99 1.76
C LEU A 168 -3.49 24.00 1.59
N ARG A 169 -3.17 25.28 1.76
CA ARG A 169 -4.12 26.37 1.50
C ARG A 169 -3.65 27.16 0.27
N PHE A 170 -4.50 27.19 -0.74
CA PHE A 170 -4.24 27.96 -1.96
C PHE A 170 -5.51 28.72 -2.36
N ASN A 171 -5.39 30.01 -2.63
CA ASN A 171 -6.53 30.91 -2.97
C ASN A 171 -7.70 30.81 -2.00
N ARG A 172 -7.44 30.76 -0.69
CA ARG A 172 -8.43 30.59 0.41
C ARG A 172 -9.15 29.24 0.44
N ILE A 173 -8.80 28.31 -0.45
CA ILE A 173 -9.34 26.94 -0.49
C ILE A 173 -8.36 26.02 0.22
N ASN A 174 -8.88 25.13 1.09
CA ASN A 174 -8.08 24.13 1.76
C ASN A 174 -8.11 22.82 0.95
N TYR A 175 -6.92 22.32 0.63
CA TYR A 175 -6.73 21.04 -0.04
C TYR A 175 -6.08 20.06 0.93
N SER A 176 -6.49 18.79 0.87
CA SER A 176 -5.90 17.70 1.65
C SER A 176 -5.41 16.61 0.70
N TYR A 177 -4.12 16.32 0.73
CA TYR A 177 -3.50 15.31 -0.12
C TYR A 177 -2.86 14.22 0.71
N LYS A 178 -2.96 12.98 0.27
CA LYS A 178 -2.20 11.86 0.80
C LYS A 178 -0.72 12.10 0.53
N CYS A 179 0.15 11.78 1.49
CA CYS A 179 1.59 12.00 1.35
C CYS A 179 2.41 10.92 2.04
N PHE A 180 3.62 10.67 1.55
CA PHE A 180 4.64 9.99 2.33
C PHE A 180 5.22 10.96 3.36
N VAL A 181 5.48 10.46 4.57
CA VAL A 181 6.26 11.20 5.58
C VAL A 181 7.58 10.48 5.76
N LEU A 182 8.65 11.12 5.28
CA LEU A 182 10.00 10.58 5.31
C LEU A 182 10.82 11.27 6.41
N THR A 183 11.48 10.47 7.24
CA THR A 183 12.46 10.92 8.25
C THR A 183 13.82 10.26 7.98
N ASN A 184 14.79 10.46 8.86
CA ASN A 184 16.09 9.80 8.75
C ASN A 184 16.04 8.28 8.95
N ASN A 185 15.05 7.78 9.71
CA ASN A 185 15.01 6.39 10.15
C ASN A 185 13.78 5.62 9.68
N PHE A 186 12.76 6.30 9.19
CA PHE A 186 11.52 5.64 8.76
C PHE A 186 10.74 6.44 7.72
N VAL A 187 9.80 5.75 7.05
CA VAL A 187 8.77 6.34 6.20
C VAL A 187 7.38 5.81 6.57
N PHE A 188 6.40 6.70 6.65
CA PHE A 188 4.98 6.36 6.71
C PHE A 188 4.35 6.43 5.33
N TYR A 189 3.55 5.42 5.02
CA TYR A 189 2.84 5.30 3.76
C TYR A 189 1.50 6.02 3.77
N PRO A 190 1.10 6.66 2.66
CA PRO A 190 -0.27 7.09 2.45
C PRO A 190 -1.19 5.88 2.19
N LEU A 191 -2.47 6.03 2.46
CA LEU A 191 -3.50 5.09 2.04
C LEU A 191 -3.50 4.94 0.51
N LEU A 192 -3.44 3.72 -0.03
CA LEU A 192 -3.40 3.48 -1.47
C LEU A 192 -4.76 3.70 -2.14
N VAL A 193 -5.86 3.51 -1.41
CA VAL A 193 -7.22 3.70 -1.95
C VAL A 193 -7.39 5.14 -2.45
N LEU A 194 -7.59 5.30 -3.75
CA LEU A 194 -7.96 6.56 -4.40
C LEU A 194 -9.42 6.89 -4.09
N ILE A 195 -9.70 7.38 -2.89
CA ILE A 195 -10.96 8.10 -2.66
C ILE A 195 -10.67 9.54 -3.06
N LEU A 196 -11.07 9.93 -4.26
CA LEU A 196 -11.21 11.33 -4.64
C LEU A 196 -12.31 11.92 -3.73
N VAL A 197 -11.91 12.63 -2.68
CA VAL A 197 -12.80 13.55 -2.01
C VAL A 197 -12.76 14.83 -2.85
N VAL A 198 -13.84 15.03 -3.64
CA VAL A 198 -14.13 16.29 -4.34
C VAL A 198 -14.50 17.36 -3.33
#